data_597d37f1bb54701d8653a9d59fec75a0
#
_entry.id   597d37f1bb54701d8653a9d59fec75a0
#
_cell.length_a   1.000
_cell.length_b   1.000
_cell.length_c   1.000
_cell.angle_alpha   90.00
_cell.angle_beta   90.00
_cell.angle_gamma   90.00
#
_symmetry.space_group_name_H-M   'P 1'
#
loop_
_entity.id
_entity.type
_entity.pdbx_description
1 polymer ?
#
loop_
_entity_poly.entity_id
_entity_poly.type
_entity_poly.pdbx_seq_one_letter_code
_entity_poly.pdbx_strand_id
1 'polypeptide(L)' 'MKISRQPDLLILKLIEKLGDADPITRRNATGALRLQGFRAVAAIPAISALLTDQDPRVRREAERAIDHLRLGAA' A
#
# COMPACT_ATOMS: atom_id res chain seq x y z
N MET A 1 -17.19 -7.35 -26.42
CA MET A 1 -16.79 -7.89 -25.13
C MET A 1 -16.60 -6.78 -24.10
N LYS A 2 -17.15 -6.98 -22.93
CA LYS A 2 -17.06 -5.98 -21.89
C LYS A 2 -15.72 -6.07 -21.16
N ILE A 3 -15.00 -4.96 -21.07
CA ILE A 3 -13.77 -4.91 -20.33
C ILE A 3 -14.13 -4.59 -18.87
N SER A 4 -13.67 -5.44 -17.98
CA SER A 4 -13.90 -5.22 -16.58
C SER A 4 -13.07 -4.03 -16.10
N ARG A 5 -13.74 -3.11 -15.40
CA ARG A 5 -13.06 -2.00 -14.76
C ARG A 5 -13.01 -2.18 -13.26
N GLN A 6 -13.21 -3.41 -12.84
CA GLN A 6 -13.15 -3.72 -11.42
C GLN A 6 -11.75 -3.46 -10.91
N PRO A 7 -11.64 -2.89 -9.71
CA PRO A 7 -10.32 -2.72 -9.08
C PRO A 7 -9.68 -4.08 -8.86
N ASP A 8 -8.36 -4.07 -8.82
CA ASP A 8 -7.60 -5.27 -8.51
C ASP A 8 -7.95 -5.72 -7.09
N LEU A 9 -8.52 -6.91 -6.95
CA LEU A 9 -8.95 -7.41 -5.66
C LEU A 9 -7.79 -7.59 -4.69
N LEU A 10 -6.61 -7.96 -5.21
CA LEU A 10 -5.44 -8.07 -4.36
C LEU A 10 -5.09 -6.72 -3.75
N ILE A 11 -5.09 -5.68 -4.58
CA ILE A 11 -4.78 -4.32 -4.10
C ILE A 11 -5.81 -3.88 -3.06
N LEU A 12 -7.09 -4.11 -3.30
CA LEU A 12 -8.13 -3.75 -2.34
C LEU A 12 -7.96 -4.47 -1.01
N LYS A 13 -7.64 -5.76 -1.05
CA LYS A 13 -7.42 -6.52 0.18
C LYS A 13 -6.21 -6.03 0.95
N LEU A 14 -5.15 -5.67 0.23
CA LEU A 14 -3.96 -5.15 0.87
C LEU A 14 -4.23 -3.78 1.51
N ILE A 15 -4.99 -2.93 0.81
CA ILE A 15 -5.38 -1.64 1.37
C ILE A 15 -6.18 -1.83 2.66
N GLU A 16 -7.08 -2.80 2.68
CA GLU A 16 -7.85 -3.11 3.87
C GLU A 16 -6.94 -3.49 5.03
N LYS A 17 -5.90 -4.27 4.77
CA LYS A 17 -4.96 -4.72 5.80
C LYS A 17 -4.08 -3.60 6.33
N LEU A 18 -4.00 -2.47 5.63
CA LEU A 18 -3.27 -1.32 6.16
C LEU A 18 -3.91 -0.77 7.44
N GLY A 19 -5.19 -1.09 7.69
CA GLY A 19 -5.88 -0.69 8.91
C GLY A 19 -5.94 -1.77 9.97
N ASP A 20 -5.21 -2.87 9.80
CA ASP A 20 -5.25 -3.97 10.77
C ASP A 20 -4.68 -3.53 12.12
N ALA A 21 -5.20 -4.15 13.19
CA ALA A 21 -4.73 -3.83 14.55
C ALA A 21 -3.27 -4.26 14.76
N ASP A 22 -2.83 -5.31 14.06
CA ASP A 22 -1.47 -5.83 14.19
C ASP A 22 -0.51 -5.01 13.33
N PRO A 23 0.50 -4.36 13.93
CA PRO A 23 1.47 -3.58 13.16
C PRO A 23 2.27 -4.43 12.18
N ILE A 24 2.50 -5.71 12.47
CA ILE A 24 3.21 -6.57 11.53
C ILE A 24 2.37 -6.76 10.27
N THR A 25 1.07 -6.93 10.43
CA THR A 25 0.17 -7.04 9.29
C THR A 25 0.17 -5.73 8.47
N ARG A 26 0.11 -4.57 9.15
CA ARG A 26 0.16 -3.28 8.47
C ARG A 26 1.45 -3.12 7.69
N ARG A 27 2.59 -3.47 8.30
CA ARG A 27 3.90 -3.40 7.64
C ARG A 27 3.95 -4.32 6.42
N ASN A 28 3.51 -5.56 6.60
CA ASN A 28 3.56 -6.54 5.51
C ASN A 28 2.66 -6.15 4.35
N ALA A 29 1.47 -5.63 4.62
CA ALA A 29 0.58 -5.15 3.57
C ALA A 29 1.19 -3.98 2.81
N THR A 30 1.85 -3.07 3.53
CA THR A 30 2.54 -1.94 2.91
C THR A 30 3.65 -2.42 1.99
N GLY A 31 4.45 -3.39 2.45
CA GLY A 31 5.52 -3.96 1.64
C GLY A 31 4.99 -4.70 0.42
N ALA A 32 3.89 -5.42 0.58
CA ALA A 32 3.28 -6.12 -0.55
C ALA A 32 2.77 -5.13 -1.59
N LEU A 33 2.18 -4.01 -1.17
CA LEU A 33 1.75 -2.97 -2.09
C LEU A 33 2.94 -2.36 -2.82
N ARG A 34 4.04 -2.11 -2.12
CA ARG A 34 5.25 -1.60 -2.75
C ARG A 34 5.70 -2.52 -3.88
N LEU A 35 5.66 -3.83 -3.65
CA LEU A 35 6.09 -4.80 -4.64
C LEU A 35 5.16 -4.90 -5.85
N GLN A 36 3.94 -4.40 -5.75
CA GLN A 36 3.02 -4.39 -6.89
C GLN A 36 3.33 -3.29 -7.90
N GLY A 37 4.19 -2.34 -7.52
CA GLY A 37 4.60 -1.27 -8.43
C GLY A 37 3.42 -0.40 -8.87
N PHE A 38 3.41 -0.02 -10.14
CA PHE A 38 2.39 0.91 -10.65
C PHE A 38 0.95 0.44 -10.40
N ARG A 39 0.74 -0.86 -10.24
CA ARG A 39 -0.60 -1.40 -9.96
C ARG A 39 -1.14 -0.91 -8.62
N ALA A 40 -0.26 -0.51 -7.72
CA ALA A 40 -0.65 -0.06 -6.39
C ALA A 40 -0.59 1.46 -6.21
N VAL A 41 -0.43 2.22 -7.28
CA VAL A 41 -0.37 3.69 -7.20
C VAL A 41 -1.63 4.25 -6.52
N ALA A 42 -2.78 3.64 -6.77
CA ALA A 42 -4.02 4.07 -6.14
C ALA A 42 -4.02 3.89 -4.62
N ALA A 43 -3.09 3.09 -4.08
CA ALA A 43 -2.98 2.89 -2.63
C ALA A 43 -2.14 3.96 -1.93
N ILE A 44 -1.49 4.85 -2.69
CA ILE A 44 -0.62 5.88 -2.09
C ILE A 44 -1.34 6.70 -1.00
N PRO A 45 -2.58 7.18 -1.20
CA PRO A 45 -3.25 7.91 -0.13
C PRO A 45 -3.41 7.08 1.15
N ALA A 46 -3.77 5.80 1.02
CA ALA A 46 -3.93 4.93 2.18
C ALA A 46 -2.60 4.66 2.87
N ILE A 47 -1.53 4.45 2.09
CA ILE A 47 -0.20 4.25 2.64
C ILE A 47 0.30 5.53 3.33
N SER A 48 -0.03 6.69 2.78
CA SER A 48 0.36 7.97 3.37
C SER A 48 -0.13 8.13 4.80
N ALA A 49 -1.30 7.58 5.11
CA ALA A 49 -1.82 7.62 6.47
C ALA A 49 -0.91 6.87 7.46
N LEU A 50 -0.11 5.93 6.97
CA LEU A 50 0.79 5.16 7.82
C LEU A 50 2.13 5.85 8.08
N LEU A 51 2.37 7.00 7.47
CA LEU A 51 3.58 7.78 7.77
C LEU A 51 3.62 8.25 9.22
N THR A 52 2.47 8.30 9.88
CA THR A 52 2.37 8.68 11.29
C THR A 52 1.91 7.50 12.16
N ASP A 53 2.10 6.28 11.67
CA ASP A 53 1.73 5.07 12.42
C ASP A 53 2.51 5.02 13.75
N GLN A 54 1.90 4.39 14.77
CA GLN A 54 2.53 4.27 16.07
C GLN A 54 3.79 3.41 16.03
N ASP A 55 3.85 2.44 15.11
CA ASP A 55 4.98 1.52 15.02
C ASP A 55 6.02 2.06 14.03
N PRO A 56 7.27 2.24 14.48
CA PRO A 56 8.31 2.77 13.59
C PRO A 56 8.60 1.89 12.38
N ARG A 57 8.37 0.59 12.49
CA ARG A 57 8.57 -0.33 11.35
C ARG A 57 7.54 -0.06 10.26
N VAL A 58 6.31 0.25 10.67
CA VAL A 58 5.25 0.60 9.73
C VAL A 58 5.56 1.93 9.06
N ARG A 59 5.94 2.95 9.85
CA ARG A 59 6.29 4.26 9.30
C ARG A 59 7.39 4.16 8.25
N ARG A 60 8.42 3.37 8.56
CA ARG A 60 9.57 3.22 7.67
C ARG A 60 9.18 2.54 6.37
N GLU A 61 8.37 1.50 6.46
CA GLU A 61 7.92 0.81 5.26
C GLU A 61 6.99 1.69 4.42
N ALA A 62 6.17 2.51 5.07
CA ALA A 62 5.30 3.45 4.35
C ALA A 62 6.12 4.46 3.55
N GLU A 63 7.20 4.99 4.12
CA GLU A 63 8.08 5.91 3.40
C GLU A 63 8.68 5.23 2.18
N ARG A 64 9.19 4.01 2.35
CA ARG A 64 9.79 3.25 1.25
C ARG A 64 8.76 2.99 0.14
N ALA A 65 7.55 2.61 0.54
CA ALA A 65 6.51 2.30 -0.42
C ALA A 65 6.11 3.51 -1.24
N ILE A 66 5.92 4.65 -0.58
CA ILE A 66 5.52 5.88 -1.27
C ILE A 66 6.60 6.31 -2.25
N ASP A 67 7.86 6.31 -1.83
CA ASP A 67 8.96 6.67 -2.72
C ASP A 67 9.00 5.77 -3.93
N HIS A 68 8.90 4.46 -3.71
CA HIS A 68 8.96 3.49 -4.79
C HIS A 68 7.78 3.64 -5.75
N LEU A 69 6.58 3.80 -5.22
CA LEU A 69 5.38 3.90 -6.06
C LEU A 69 5.34 5.20 -6.85
N ARG A 70 5.82 6.29 -6.27
CA ARG A 70 5.89 7.56 -6.98
C ARG A 70 6.90 7.51 -8.13
N LEU A 71 8.06 6.90 -7.90
CA LEU A 71 9.06 6.75 -8.94
C LEU A 71 8.54 5.85 -10.05
N GLY A 72 7.83 4.79 -9.70
CA GLY A 72 7.24 3.91 -10.68
C GLY A 72 6.14 4.56 -11.49
N ALA A 73 5.46 5.56 -10.93
CA ALA A 73 4.39 6.28 -11.61
C ALA A 73 4.91 7.38 -12.53
N ALA A 74 6.14 7.81 -12.31
CA ALA A 74 6.76 8.83 -13.16
C ALA A 74 7.18 8.24 -14.49
#